data_f0168ef40b5f401bea42b3f238f93f9b
#
_entry.id   f0168ef40b5f401bea42b3f238f93f9b
#
_cell.length_a   1.000
_cell.length_b   1.000
_cell.length_c   1.000
_cell.angle_alpha   90.00
_cell.angle_beta   90.00
_cell.angle_gamma   90.00
#
_symmetry.space_group_name_H-M   'P 1'
#
loop_
_entity.id
_entity.type
_entity.pdbx_description
1 polymer ?
#
loop_
_entity_poly.entity_id
_entity_poly.type
_entity_poly.pdbx_seq_one_letter_code
_entity_poly.pdbx_strand_id
1 'polypeptide(L)'
;MHSVPGNPKRDETLALRREGYRFFINRFERYSSNLFTSRLMLKPALCARGPEAVALFYRSDKLTRVGAMPPTALRLLQDKRSVQQLDDEAHGERKAMFMAMMNKSSIDRLCALFAGCWQTQVQQWRHCSDVNLMREVPPILTRAVCRWAGVPLPNNELDRRTRELTAMVEQAATVGPAQWRAQYLRQRAERWARGVVRGARHRSVGMDEPLMLIAHHREGRRLLPVKTAAVELLNILRPVVAVTRYIAFIAHALLHNPLWARRLRVGDEADLDSFVQEVRRFYPFFPAVGGRARQAFQWRGLAVPQGQWLLLDLYGTNHDPAHWNEPWRFQPERFLDAEVANLLVPQGGGGVDHSHRCAGEAVTVALMKEAVRRFTQGMHYRVRQQNLAVPLDRLPTAPASGMILSDVAPATGV
;
A
#
# COMPACT_ATOMS: atom_id res chain seq x y z
N MET A 1 34.78 -17.48 4.59
CA MET A 1 33.45 -16.94 4.96
C MET A 1 33.43 -15.47 4.57
N HIS A 2 32.65 -15.07 3.59
CA HIS A 2 32.46 -13.64 3.28
C HIS A 2 31.66 -13.01 4.42
N SER A 3 32.27 -12.07 5.15
CA SER A 3 31.57 -11.31 6.19
C SER A 3 30.57 -10.37 5.52
N VAL A 4 29.30 -10.42 5.92
CA VAL A 4 28.30 -9.47 5.45
C VAL A 4 28.66 -8.07 5.93
N PRO A 5 28.77 -7.07 5.03
CA PRO A 5 29.15 -5.72 5.43
C PRO A 5 28.08 -5.09 6.34
N GLY A 6 28.49 -4.09 7.11
CA GLY A 6 27.60 -3.34 7.99
C GLY A 6 28.09 -3.22 9.42
N ASN A 7 27.31 -2.56 10.25
CA ASN A 7 27.65 -2.36 11.66
C ASN A 7 26.50 -2.79 12.60
N PRO A 8 26.47 -4.06 13.03
CA PRO A 8 25.43 -4.54 13.94
C PRO A 8 25.56 -4.03 15.39
N LYS A 9 26.66 -3.35 15.73
CA LYS A 9 26.90 -2.81 17.09
C LYS A 9 26.27 -1.44 17.29
N ARG A 10 26.24 -0.60 16.24
CA ARG A 10 25.69 0.75 16.31
C ARG A 10 24.22 0.76 15.92
N ASP A 11 23.35 1.33 16.75
CA ASP A 11 21.93 1.50 16.41
C ASP A 11 21.76 2.62 15.38
N GLU A 12 21.13 2.30 14.27
CA GLU A 12 20.88 3.19 13.14
C GLU A 12 19.41 3.61 13.02
N THR A 13 18.61 3.43 14.05
CA THR A 13 17.16 3.80 14.04
C THR A 13 16.95 5.28 13.72
N LEU A 14 17.79 6.16 14.25
CA LEU A 14 17.72 7.58 13.94
C LEU A 14 18.10 7.89 12.48
N ALA A 15 19.09 7.15 11.94
CA ALA A 15 19.45 7.26 10.53
C ALA A 15 18.29 6.80 9.64
N LEU A 16 17.70 5.63 9.91
CA LEU A 16 16.49 5.17 9.20
C LEU A 16 15.38 6.24 9.22
N ARG A 17 15.19 6.90 10.31
CA ARG A 17 14.17 7.93 10.47
C ARG A 17 14.45 9.21 9.68
N ARG A 18 15.74 9.60 9.58
CA ARG A 18 16.19 10.79 8.84
C ARG A 18 16.29 10.55 7.33
N GLU A 19 16.70 9.36 6.94
CA GLU A 19 16.94 9.00 5.54
C GLU A 19 15.70 8.43 4.84
N GLY A 20 14.73 7.92 5.60
CA GLY A 20 13.48 7.39 5.06
C GLY A 20 13.70 6.24 4.07
N TYR A 21 13.21 6.39 2.83
CA TYR A 21 13.39 5.42 1.75
C TYR A 21 14.86 5.28 1.31
N ARG A 22 15.68 6.31 1.48
CA ARG A 22 17.10 6.29 1.11
C ARG A 22 17.96 5.45 2.07
N PHE A 23 17.46 5.14 3.26
CA PHE A 23 18.25 4.42 4.27
C PHE A 23 18.88 3.14 3.75
N PHE A 24 18.10 2.29 3.11
CA PHE A 24 18.57 1.01 2.56
C PHE A 24 19.45 1.23 1.33
N ILE A 25 19.01 2.06 0.39
CA ILE A 25 19.72 2.36 -0.86
C ILE A 25 21.12 2.88 -0.58
N ASN A 26 21.26 3.89 0.28
CA ASN A 26 22.56 4.46 0.66
C ASN A 26 23.53 3.42 1.22
N ARG A 27 23.04 2.40 1.92
CA ARG A 27 23.88 1.34 2.47
C ARG A 27 24.23 0.27 1.45
N PHE A 28 23.30 -0.12 0.59
CA PHE A 28 23.59 -1.03 -0.52
C PHE A 28 24.64 -0.43 -1.46
N GLU A 29 24.56 0.85 -1.78
CA GLU A 29 25.54 1.57 -2.58
C GLU A 29 26.90 1.66 -1.85
N ARG A 30 26.89 2.13 -0.59
CA ARG A 30 28.12 2.25 0.23
C ARG A 30 28.91 0.95 0.34
N TYR A 31 28.18 -0.16 0.46
CA TYR A 31 28.82 -1.49 0.65
C TYR A 31 28.99 -2.25 -0.67
N SER A 32 28.54 -1.70 -1.79
CA SER A 32 28.49 -2.40 -3.09
C SER A 32 27.92 -3.82 -2.96
N SER A 33 26.84 -3.97 -2.19
CA SER A 33 26.25 -5.26 -1.82
C SER A 33 24.75 -5.17 -1.72
N ASN A 34 24.04 -6.22 -2.17
CA ASN A 34 22.59 -6.36 -2.01
C ASN A 34 22.18 -6.93 -0.63
N LEU A 35 23.14 -6.99 0.29
CA LEU A 35 22.97 -7.53 1.64
C LEU A 35 23.87 -6.77 2.61
N PHE A 36 23.31 -6.30 3.74
CA PHE A 36 24.11 -5.70 4.83
C PHE A 36 23.49 -5.98 6.20
N THR A 37 24.31 -5.89 7.24
CA THR A 37 23.86 -5.96 8.63
C THR A 37 23.74 -4.57 9.22
N SER A 38 22.72 -4.36 10.05
CA SER A 38 22.47 -3.12 10.80
C SER A 38 21.92 -3.46 12.18
N ARG A 39 21.80 -2.46 13.04
CA ARG A 39 21.02 -2.53 14.28
C ARG A 39 19.92 -1.50 14.23
N LEU A 40 18.66 -1.94 14.33
CA LEU A 40 17.48 -1.08 14.26
C LEU A 40 16.58 -1.37 15.46
N MET A 41 16.14 -0.31 16.15
CA MET A 41 15.34 -0.44 17.37
C MET A 41 16.01 -1.40 18.38
N LEU A 42 17.32 -1.24 18.53
CA LEU A 42 18.20 -2.03 19.40
C LEU A 42 18.27 -3.54 19.05
N LYS A 43 17.78 -3.95 17.87
CA LYS A 43 17.77 -5.34 17.41
C LYS A 43 18.68 -5.50 16.19
N PRO A 44 19.47 -6.59 16.11
CA PRO A 44 20.23 -6.87 14.90
C PRO A 44 19.27 -7.18 13.74
N ALA A 45 19.51 -6.56 12.60
CA ALA A 45 18.75 -6.71 11.38
C ALA A 45 19.65 -7.08 10.22
N LEU A 46 19.19 -8.02 9.38
CA LEU A 46 19.80 -8.36 8.11
C LEU A 46 18.93 -7.72 7.01
N CYS A 47 19.49 -6.77 6.28
CA CYS A 47 18.80 -6.01 5.26
C CYS A 47 19.19 -6.52 3.88
N ALA A 48 18.21 -6.74 3.01
CA ALA A 48 18.42 -7.33 1.70
C ALA A 48 17.55 -6.65 0.63
N ARG A 49 17.97 -6.73 -0.64
CA ARG A 49 17.20 -6.36 -1.82
C ARG A 49 17.40 -7.34 -2.97
N GLY A 50 16.56 -7.23 -3.98
CA GLY A 50 16.66 -8.00 -5.23
C GLY A 50 15.89 -9.32 -5.23
N PRO A 51 15.85 -10.01 -6.40
CA PRO A 51 14.99 -11.18 -6.63
C PRO A 51 15.21 -12.36 -5.68
N GLU A 52 16.46 -12.63 -5.30
CA GLU A 52 16.76 -13.72 -4.36
C GLU A 52 16.20 -13.44 -2.96
N ALA A 53 16.29 -12.17 -2.51
CA ALA A 53 15.69 -11.77 -1.25
C ALA A 53 14.15 -11.83 -1.33
N VAL A 54 13.55 -11.43 -2.44
CA VAL A 54 12.11 -11.60 -2.71
C VAL A 54 11.71 -13.07 -2.65
N ALA A 55 12.49 -13.97 -3.29
CA ALA A 55 12.24 -15.41 -3.23
C ALA A 55 12.29 -15.95 -1.79
N LEU A 56 13.29 -15.55 -1.00
CA LEU A 56 13.38 -15.93 0.42
C LEU A 56 12.15 -15.47 1.20
N PHE A 57 11.64 -14.26 0.95
CA PHE A 57 10.52 -13.69 1.68
C PHE A 57 9.14 -14.24 1.29
N TYR A 58 8.97 -14.70 0.05
CA TYR A 58 7.65 -15.03 -0.49
C TYR A 58 7.50 -16.43 -1.07
N ARG A 59 8.60 -17.15 -1.31
CA ARG A 59 8.60 -18.50 -1.92
C ARG A 59 9.20 -19.56 -1.01
N SER A 60 9.62 -19.20 0.21
CA SER A 60 10.18 -20.13 1.17
C SER A 60 9.36 -20.16 2.46
N ASP A 61 9.41 -21.26 3.18
CA ASP A 61 8.86 -21.46 4.53
C ASP A 61 9.79 -21.00 5.66
N LYS A 62 10.96 -20.45 5.30
CA LYS A 62 12.03 -20.11 6.26
C LYS A 62 11.72 -18.91 7.14
N LEU A 63 10.79 -18.05 6.71
CA LEU A 63 10.47 -16.81 7.41
C LEU A 63 9.02 -16.80 7.90
N THR A 64 8.82 -16.23 9.09
CA THR A 64 7.50 -15.85 9.62
C THR A 64 7.34 -14.33 9.59
N ARG A 65 6.11 -13.86 9.47
CA ARG A 65 5.75 -12.45 9.64
C ARG A 65 5.47 -12.09 11.10
N VAL A 66 5.28 -13.08 11.95
CA VAL A 66 5.00 -12.89 13.38
C VAL A 66 6.13 -12.12 14.05
N GLY A 67 5.81 -10.98 14.65
CA GLY A 67 6.77 -10.13 15.36
C GLY A 67 7.85 -9.47 14.48
N ALA A 68 7.71 -9.51 13.16
CA ALA A 68 8.67 -8.92 12.23
C ALA A 68 8.42 -7.43 11.99
N MET A 69 7.21 -6.92 12.24
CA MET A 69 6.87 -5.51 12.14
C MET A 69 7.11 -4.78 13.46
N PRO A 70 7.63 -3.53 13.46
CA PRO A 70 7.73 -2.71 14.66
C PRO A 70 6.38 -2.58 15.37
N PRO A 71 6.31 -2.66 16.72
CA PRO A 71 5.04 -2.65 17.45
C PRO A 71 4.16 -1.42 17.21
N THR A 72 4.78 -0.26 16.98
CA THR A 72 4.10 0.99 16.69
C THR A 72 3.37 0.95 15.34
N ALA A 73 4.06 0.48 14.29
CA ALA A 73 3.47 0.27 12.96
C ALA A 73 2.44 -0.85 12.97
N LEU A 74 2.73 -1.96 13.65
CA LEU A 74 1.80 -3.09 13.79
C LEU A 74 0.44 -2.65 14.35
N ARG A 75 0.43 -1.82 15.40
CA ARG A 75 -0.81 -1.33 16.03
C ARG A 75 -1.63 -0.41 15.13
N LEU A 76 -1.03 0.26 14.17
CA LEU A 76 -1.74 1.15 13.23
C LEU A 76 -2.15 0.42 11.95
N LEU A 77 -1.27 -0.41 11.40
CA LEU A 77 -1.48 -1.04 10.10
C LEU A 77 -2.07 -2.45 10.16
N GLN A 78 -1.97 -3.13 11.30
CA GLN A 78 -2.34 -4.54 11.45
C GLN A 78 -2.91 -4.80 12.84
N ASP A 79 -2.88 -6.03 13.29
CA ASP A 79 -3.01 -6.50 14.67
C ASP A 79 -2.27 -7.85 14.76
N LYS A 80 -1.98 -8.31 15.97
CA LYS A 80 -1.29 -9.59 16.22
C LYS A 80 -2.02 -10.82 15.66
N ARG A 81 -3.33 -10.73 15.39
CA ARG A 81 -4.17 -11.80 14.86
C ARG A 81 -4.74 -11.51 13.47
N SER A 82 -4.23 -10.48 12.79
CA SER A 82 -4.63 -10.17 11.43
C SER A 82 -3.91 -11.07 10.43
N VAL A 83 -4.46 -11.22 9.23
CA VAL A 83 -3.93 -12.09 8.17
C VAL A 83 -2.43 -11.91 7.94
N GLN A 84 -1.91 -10.69 8.05
CA GLN A 84 -0.49 -10.39 7.85
C GLN A 84 0.44 -10.95 8.94
N GLN A 85 -0.12 -11.42 10.05
CA GLN A 85 0.62 -11.99 11.19
C GLN A 85 0.32 -13.49 11.38
N LEU A 86 -0.30 -14.11 10.40
CA LEU A 86 -0.54 -15.55 10.37
C LEU A 86 0.48 -16.21 9.44
N ASP A 87 0.75 -17.48 9.66
CA ASP A 87 1.57 -18.33 8.82
C ASP A 87 0.80 -19.57 8.38
N ASP A 88 1.31 -20.30 7.42
CA ASP A 88 0.90 -21.62 6.98
C ASP A 88 -0.62 -21.72 6.68
N GLU A 89 -1.29 -22.76 7.12
CA GLU A 89 -2.71 -23.01 6.88
C GLU A 89 -3.61 -21.88 7.39
N ALA A 90 -3.33 -21.35 8.59
CA ALA A 90 -4.12 -20.23 9.15
C ALA A 90 -4.02 -18.97 8.31
N HIS A 91 -2.85 -18.69 7.71
CA HIS A 91 -2.71 -17.63 6.74
C HIS A 91 -3.49 -17.95 5.46
N GLY A 92 -3.39 -19.17 4.94
CA GLY A 92 -4.08 -19.63 3.73
C GLY A 92 -5.60 -19.48 3.84
N GLU A 93 -6.21 -20.00 4.92
CA GLU A 93 -7.66 -19.88 5.17
C GLU A 93 -8.12 -18.43 5.23
N ARG A 94 -7.38 -17.59 5.98
CA ARG A 94 -7.71 -16.17 6.09
C ARG A 94 -7.48 -15.42 4.78
N LYS A 95 -6.43 -15.75 4.04
CA LYS A 95 -6.11 -15.20 2.73
C LYS A 95 -7.20 -15.52 1.71
N ALA A 96 -7.72 -16.75 1.71
CA ALA A 96 -8.82 -17.18 0.83
C ALA A 96 -10.08 -16.30 1.03
N MET A 97 -10.40 -15.90 2.26
CA MET A 97 -11.48 -14.95 2.54
C MET A 97 -11.25 -13.61 1.79
N PHE A 98 -10.01 -13.07 1.82
CA PHE A 98 -9.71 -11.84 1.07
C PHE A 98 -9.78 -12.04 -0.44
N MET A 99 -9.27 -13.16 -0.95
CA MET A 99 -9.30 -13.45 -2.39
C MET A 99 -10.74 -13.62 -2.90
N ALA A 100 -11.65 -14.18 -2.10
CA ALA A 100 -13.06 -14.31 -2.47
C ALA A 100 -13.73 -12.96 -2.77
N MET A 101 -13.33 -11.88 -2.07
CA MET A 101 -13.87 -10.54 -2.30
C MET A 101 -13.10 -9.73 -3.36
N MET A 102 -11.95 -10.24 -3.85
CA MET A 102 -11.09 -9.55 -4.84
C MET A 102 -11.28 -10.13 -6.26
N ASN A 103 -12.44 -10.68 -6.57
CA ASN A 103 -12.76 -11.14 -7.93
C ASN A 103 -13.05 -9.94 -8.86
N LYS A 104 -12.99 -10.21 -10.18
CA LYS A 104 -13.13 -9.17 -11.22
C LYS A 104 -14.42 -8.34 -11.05
N SER A 105 -15.57 -8.98 -10.92
CA SER A 105 -16.87 -8.29 -10.79
C SER A 105 -16.90 -7.37 -9.56
N SER A 106 -16.36 -7.82 -8.44
CA SER A 106 -16.27 -7.03 -7.20
C SER A 106 -15.35 -5.82 -7.37
N ILE A 107 -14.21 -6.00 -8.04
CA ILE A 107 -13.26 -4.92 -8.35
C ILE A 107 -13.90 -3.90 -9.29
N ASP A 108 -14.55 -4.36 -10.36
CA ASP A 108 -15.26 -3.49 -11.32
C ASP A 108 -16.34 -2.65 -10.62
N ARG A 109 -17.07 -3.25 -9.68
CA ARG A 109 -18.05 -2.53 -8.83
C ARG A 109 -17.40 -1.45 -7.97
N LEU A 110 -16.25 -1.71 -7.37
CA LEU A 110 -15.52 -0.69 -6.61
C LEU A 110 -15.05 0.45 -7.51
N CYS A 111 -14.53 0.16 -8.69
CA CYS A 111 -14.11 1.17 -9.66
C CYS A 111 -15.28 2.04 -10.11
N ALA A 112 -16.44 1.45 -10.41
CA ALA A 112 -17.65 2.20 -10.76
C ALA A 112 -18.12 3.12 -9.62
N LEU A 113 -18.10 2.64 -8.37
CA LEU A 113 -18.42 3.46 -7.20
C LEU A 113 -17.41 4.60 -6.99
N PHE A 114 -16.13 4.34 -7.19
CA PHE A 114 -15.09 5.36 -7.12
C PHE A 114 -15.29 6.42 -8.22
N ALA A 115 -15.52 5.99 -9.47
CA ALA A 115 -15.77 6.88 -10.60
C ALA A 115 -16.99 7.81 -10.34
N GLY A 116 -18.09 7.27 -9.86
CA GLY A 116 -19.30 8.05 -9.52
C GLY A 116 -19.06 9.04 -8.38
N CYS A 117 -18.33 8.63 -7.33
CA CYS A 117 -17.94 9.53 -6.24
C CYS A 117 -17.00 10.64 -6.75
N TRP A 118 -16.05 10.31 -7.61
CA TRP A 118 -15.13 11.27 -8.22
C TRP A 118 -15.88 12.29 -9.08
N GLN A 119 -16.76 11.83 -9.97
CA GLN A 119 -17.55 12.70 -10.83
C GLN A 119 -18.41 13.69 -10.02
N THR A 120 -19.04 13.20 -8.95
CA THR A 120 -19.78 14.07 -8.01
C THR A 120 -18.88 15.13 -7.40
N GLN A 121 -17.65 14.77 -7.03
CA GLN A 121 -16.70 15.68 -6.40
C GLN A 121 -16.15 16.70 -7.40
N VAL A 122 -15.91 16.32 -8.65
CA VAL A 122 -15.47 17.26 -9.71
C VAL A 122 -16.49 18.38 -9.92
N GLN A 123 -17.80 18.09 -9.83
CA GLN A 123 -18.84 19.12 -9.88
C GLN A 123 -18.74 20.14 -8.73
N GLN A 124 -18.23 19.72 -7.56
CA GLN A 124 -17.99 20.63 -6.45
C GLN A 124 -16.68 21.40 -6.64
N TRP A 125 -15.62 20.75 -7.13
CA TRP A 125 -14.31 21.34 -7.36
C TRP A 125 -14.31 22.48 -8.38
N ARG A 126 -15.26 22.48 -9.33
CA ARG A 126 -15.40 23.59 -10.28
C ARG A 126 -15.62 24.96 -9.63
N HIS A 127 -16.04 24.98 -8.37
CA HIS A 127 -16.26 26.18 -7.57
C HIS A 127 -15.11 26.47 -6.59
N CYS A 128 -14.05 25.67 -6.61
CA CYS A 128 -12.89 25.84 -5.76
C CYS A 128 -11.73 26.44 -6.56
N SER A 129 -11.01 27.39 -5.97
CA SER A 129 -9.79 27.94 -6.57
C SER A 129 -8.67 26.91 -6.66
N ASP A 130 -8.56 26.08 -5.62
CA ASP A 130 -7.51 25.11 -5.46
C ASP A 130 -8.05 23.80 -4.87
N VAL A 131 -7.61 22.67 -5.43
CA VAL A 131 -7.99 21.33 -5.05
C VAL A 131 -6.74 20.54 -4.67
N ASN A 132 -6.54 20.31 -3.39
CA ASN A 132 -5.40 19.51 -2.90
C ASN A 132 -5.75 18.03 -2.89
N LEU A 133 -5.15 17.22 -3.76
CA LEU A 133 -5.49 15.81 -3.92
C LEU A 133 -5.29 15.00 -2.64
N MET A 134 -4.25 15.30 -1.84
CA MET A 134 -4.02 14.58 -0.58
C MET A 134 -5.09 14.85 0.49
N ARG A 135 -5.91 15.91 0.33
CA ARG A 135 -7.04 16.24 1.20
C ARG A 135 -8.36 15.78 0.63
N GLU A 136 -8.55 15.94 -0.67
CA GLU A 136 -9.84 15.76 -1.34
C GLU A 136 -10.12 14.31 -1.77
N VAL A 137 -9.08 13.52 -2.09
CA VAL A 137 -9.23 12.13 -2.54
C VAL A 137 -9.61 11.16 -1.41
N PRO A 138 -9.09 11.28 -0.17
CA PRO A 138 -9.44 10.34 0.91
C PRO A 138 -10.94 10.23 1.19
N PRO A 139 -11.75 11.31 1.26
CA PRO A 139 -13.20 11.19 1.42
C PRO A 139 -13.88 10.44 0.26
N ILE A 140 -13.43 10.65 -0.98
CA ILE A 140 -13.94 9.95 -2.17
C ILE A 140 -13.72 8.44 -2.03
N LEU A 141 -12.48 8.02 -1.72
CA LEU A 141 -12.13 6.61 -1.53
C LEU A 141 -12.83 6.00 -0.32
N THR A 142 -12.97 6.75 0.79
CA THR A 142 -13.69 6.28 1.97
C THR A 142 -15.16 6.00 1.65
N ARG A 143 -15.83 6.89 0.93
CA ARG A 143 -17.22 6.70 0.48
C ARG A 143 -17.34 5.50 -0.45
N ALA A 144 -16.47 5.42 -1.45
CA ALA A 144 -16.48 4.33 -2.42
C ALA A 144 -16.26 2.96 -1.77
N VAL A 145 -15.24 2.84 -0.93
CA VAL A 145 -14.91 1.56 -0.29
C VAL A 145 -15.95 1.12 0.75
N CYS A 146 -16.54 2.05 1.50
CA CYS A 146 -17.61 1.70 2.43
C CYS A 146 -18.86 1.20 1.67
N ARG A 147 -19.25 1.85 0.57
CA ARG A 147 -20.33 1.38 -0.29
C ARG A 147 -20.05 0.02 -0.91
N TRP A 148 -18.84 -0.17 -1.42
CA TRP A 148 -18.40 -1.45 -1.97
C TRP A 148 -18.44 -2.59 -0.94
N ALA A 149 -17.97 -2.29 0.27
CA ALA A 149 -17.91 -3.27 1.34
C ALA A 149 -19.27 -3.56 2.01
N GLY A 150 -20.35 -2.82 1.69
CA GLY A 150 -21.63 -2.93 2.37
C GLY A 150 -21.64 -2.32 3.77
N VAL A 151 -20.71 -1.40 4.04
CA VAL A 151 -20.55 -0.73 5.34
C VAL A 151 -21.42 0.52 5.38
N PRO A 152 -22.39 0.64 6.32
CA PRO A 152 -23.16 1.84 6.50
C PRO A 152 -22.27 3.04 6.86
N LEU A 153 -22.35 4.10 6.06
CA LEU A 153 -21.59 5.33 6.29
C LEU A 153 -22.50 6.56 6.03
N PRO A 154 -23.15 7.10 7.06
CA PRO A 154 -23.88 8.35 6.97
C PRO A 154 -22.98 9.52 6.57
N ASN A 155 -23.52 10.51 5.85
CA ASN A 155 -22.74 11.64 5.34
C ASN A 155 -22.05 12.44 6.48
N ASN A 156 -22.71 12.61 7.61
CA ASN A 156 -22.16 13.30 8.78
C ASN A 156 -21.01 12.54 9.48
N GLU A 157 -20.80 11.29 9.13
CA GLU A 157 -19.68 10.46 9.65
C GLU A 157 -18.49 10.38 8.69
N LEU A 158 -18.66 10.74 7.43
CA LEU A 158 -17.65 10.59 6.39
C LEU A 158 -16.30 11.18 6.80
N ASP A 159 -16.26 12.45 7.19
CA ASP A 159 -15.01 13.15 7.54
C ASP A 159 -14.34 12.52 8.74
N ARG A 160 -15.13 12.07 9.72
CA ARG A 160 -14.62 11.40 10.90
C ARG A 160 -13.94 10.07 10.53
N ARG A 161 -14.61 9.24 9.71
CA ARG A 161 -14.08 7.94 9.29
C ARG A 161 -12.87 8.10 8.37
N THR A 162 -12.92 9.06 7.46
CA THR A 162 -11.77 9.41 6.62
C THR A 162 -10.54 9.77 7.45
N ARG A 163 -10.69 10.65 8.44
CA ARG A 163 -9.58 11.02 9.35
C ARG A 163 -9.05 9.82 10.14
N GLU A 164 -9.92 8.94 10.61
CA GLU A 164 -9.53 7.72 11.34
C GLU A 164 -8.74 6.76 10.44
N LEU A 165 -9.18 6.53 9.20
CA LEU A 165 -8.50 5.65 8.24
C LEU A 165 -7.18 6.24 7.74
N THR A 166 -7.16 7.52 7.41
CA THR A 166 -5.96 8.23 6.92
C THR A 166 -4.88 8.28 7.99
N ALA A 167 -5.23 8.60 9.24
CA ALA A 167 -4.25 8.70 10.32
C ALA A 167 -3.48 7.40 10.57
N MET A 168 -4.09 6.24 10.36
CA MET A 168 -3.42 4.95 10.49
C MET A 168 -2.28 4.78 9.47
N VAL A 169 -2.43 5.33 8.29
CA VAL A 169 -1.42 5.26 7.22
C VAL A 169 -0.35 6.34 7.41
N GLU A 170 -0.80 7.59 7.63
CA GLU A 170 0.07 8.76 7.73
C GLU A 170 1.06 8.66 8.91
N GLN A 171 0.64 8.03 10.01
CA GLN A 171 1.40 8.01 11.24
C GLN A 171 2.07 6.66 11.54
N ALA A 172 2.08 5.72 10.57
CA ALA A 172 2.59 4.37 10.78
C ALA A 172 4.09 4.33 11.13
N ALA A 173 4.88 5.25 10.59
CA ALA A 173 6.32 5.35 10.82
C ALA A 173 6.70 6.49 11.79
N THR A 174 5.74 7.18 12.40
CA THR A 174 6.00 8.29 13.32
C THR A 174 6.14 7.82 14.77
N VAL A 175 6.59 8.73 15.64
CA VAL A 175 6.65 8.53 17.09
C VAL A 175 6.16 9.80 17.80
N GLY A 176 5.83 9.69 19.09
CA GLY A 176 5.40 10.81 19.91
C GLY A 176 3.92 11.15 19.77
N PRO A 177 3.50 12.42 20.05
CA PRO A 177 2.10 12.80 20.18
C PRO A 177 1.24 12.50 18.95
N ALA A 178 1.78 12.69 17.74
CA ALA A 178 1.06 12.42 16.50
C ALA A 178 0.71 10.93 16.37
N GLN A 179 1.64 10.05 16.73
CA GLN A 179 1.43 8.61 16.72
C GLN A 179 0.43 8.18 17.83
N TRP A 180 0.49 8.78 19.03
CA TRP A 180 -0.49 8.51 20.10
C TRP A 180 -1.90 8.90 19.69
N ARG A 181 -2.04 10.07 19.03
CA ARG A 181 -3.31 10.50 18.44
C ARG A 181 -3.82 9.50 17.40
N ALA A 182 -2.95 9.01 16.51
CA ALA A 182 -3.33 8.02 15.52
C ALA A 182 -3.76 6.69 16.16
N GLN A 183 -3.11 6.24 17.23
CA GLN A 183 -3.54 5.06 17.99
C GLN A 183 -4.91 5.25 18.64
N TYR A 184 -5.19 6.42 19.19
CA TYR A 184 -6.52 6.76 19.71
C TYR A 184 -7.58 6.70 18.60
N LEU A 185 -7.30 7.29 17.43
CA LEU A 185 -8.18 7.25 16.28
C LEU A 185 -8.39 5.81 15.78
N ARG A 186 -7.34 4.98 15.78
CA ARG A 186 -7.43 3.55 15.48
C ARG A 186 -8.37 2.82 16.45
N GLN A 187 -8.27 3.06 17.74
CA GLN A 187 -9.17 2.44 18.72
C GLN A 187 -10.64 2.84 18.50
N ARG A 188 -10.89 4.08 18.07
CA ARG A 188 -12.24 4.53 17.69
C ARG A 188 -12.75 3.82 16.44
N ALA A 189 -11.91 3.72 15.40
CA ALA A 189 -12.24 2.99 14.19
C ALA A 189 -12.53 1.51 14.48
N GLU A 190 -11.77 0.86 15.37
CA GLU A 190 -12.02 -0.53 15.76
C GLU A 190 -13.33 -0.69 16.53
N ARG A 191 -13.68 0.26 17.40
CA ARG A 191 -14.98 0.23 18.11
C ARG A 191 -16.14 0.34 17.13
N TRP A 192 -16.04 1.25 16.16
CA TRP A 192 -17.01 1.38 15.08
C TRP A 192 -17.08 0.11 14.24
N ALA A 193 -15.97 -0.40 13.75
CA ALA A 193 -15.92 -1.63 12.95
C ALA A 193 -16.51 -2.84 13.70
N ARG A 194 -16.30 -2.95 15.03
CA ARG A 194 -16.96 -3.99 15.84
C ARG A 194 -18.48 -3.85 15.87
N GLY A 195 -19.00 -2.62 15.93
CA GLY A 195 -20.44 -2.37 15.82
C GLY A 195 -20.99 -2.78 14.47
N VAL A 196 -20.29 -2.40 13.38
CA VAL A 196 -20.62 -2.77 12.00
C VAL A 196 -20.65 -4.30 11.82
N VAL A 197 -19.62 -5.00 12.27
CA VAL A 197 -19.55 -6.47 12.19
C VAL A 197 -20.67 -7.15 13.00
N ARG A 198 -20.99 -6.66 14.22
CA ARG A 198 -22.10 -7.19 14.99
C ARG A 198 -23.43 -7.01 14.26
N GLY A 199 -23.69 -5.80 13.73
CA GLY A 199 -24.90 -5.53 12.95
C GLY A 199 -25.00 -6.41 11.70
N ALA A 200 -23.88 -6.62 11.00
CA ALA A 200 -23.84 -7.51 9.83
C ALA A 200 -24.21 -8.95 10.15
N ARG A 201 -23.83 -9.47 11.33
CA ARG A 201 -24.17 -10.85 11.75
C ARG A 201 -25.66 -11.11 11.97
N HIS A 202 -26.46 -10.07 12.07
CA HIS A 202 -27.93 -10.17 12.16
C HIS A 202 -28.62 -9.96 10.80
N ARG A 203 -27.84 -9.77 9.72
CA ARG A 203 -28.37 -9.63 8.35
C ARG A 203 -28.28 -10.98 7.62
N SER A 204 -29.28 -11.24 6.76
CA SER A 204 -29.32 -12.44 5.90
C SER A 204 -29.22 -12.11 4.40
N VAL A 205 -29.04 -10.83 4.05
CA VAL A 205 -28.95 -10.35 2.66
C VAL A 205 -27.58 -9.75 2.37
N GLY A 206 -27.18 -9.72 1.10
CA GLY A 206 -25.91 -9.17 0.66
C GLY A 206 -24.71 -10.05 1.03
N MET A 207 -24.87 -11.38 0.99
CA MET A 207 -23.84 -12.36 1.44
C MET A 207 -22.56 -12.31 0.61
N ASP A 208 -22.57 -11.71 -0.56
CA ASP A 208 -21.44 -11.46 -1.45
C ASP A 208 -20.69 -10.14 -1.13
N GLU A 209 -21.27 -9.29 -0.27
CA GLU A 209 -20.59 -8.07 0.16
C GLU A 209 -19.36 -8.39 1.05
N PRO A 210 -18.24 -7.69 0.89
CA PRO A 210 -17.04 -7.91 1.70
C PRO A 210 -17.28 -7.90 3.21
N LEU A 211 -18.16 -7.02 3.71
CA LEU A 211 -18.54 -6.99 5.11
C LEU A 211 -19.18 -8.31 5.56
N MET A 212 -20.05 -8.90 4.75
CA MET A 212 -20.74 -10.14 5.07
C MET A 212 -19.79 -11.33 5.03
N LEU A 213 -18.90 -11.38 4.02
CA LEU A 213 -17.85 -12.41 3.95
C LEU A 213 -16.96 -12.39 5.21
N ILE A 214 -16.53 -11.19 5.67
CA ILE A 214 -15.73 -11.05 6.89
C ILE A 214 -16.56 -11.38 8.15
N ALA A 215 -17.77 -10.88 8.25
CA ALA A 215 -18.62 -11.04 9.44
C ALA A 215 -18.99 -12.49 9.70
N HIS A 216 -19.19 -13.28 8.64
CA HIS A 216 -19.58 -14.68 8.70
C HIS A 216 -18.43 -15.68 8.45
N HIS A 217 -17.21 -15.17 8.26
CA HIS A 217 -16.03 -16.04 8.09
C HIS A 217 -15.85 -16.97 9.29
N ARG A 218 -15.52 -18.22 8.99
CA ARG A 218 -15.26 -19.27 9.99
C ARG A 218 -13.83 -19.78 9.83
N GLU A 219 -13.18 -20.00 10.95
CA GLU A 219 -11.95 -20.77 11.06
C GLU A 219 -12.32 -22.12 11.69
N GLY A 220 -12.24 -23.17 10.90
CA GLY A 220 -12.87 -24.43 11.24
C GLY A 220 -14.38 -24.25 11.45
N ARG A 221 -14.90 -24.66 12.63
CA ARG A 221 -16.35 -24.57 12.97
C ARG A 221 -16.73 -23.23 13.64
N ARG A 222 -15.78 -22.37 14.02
CA ARG A 222 -16.05 -21.17 14.84
C ARG A 222 -16.04 -19.90 13.99
N LEU A 223 -17.02 -19.03 14.24
CA LEU A 223 -17.00 -17.69 13.66
C LEU A 223 -15.75 -16.92 14.12
N LEU A 224 -15.17 -16.16 13.21
CA LEU A 224 -14.07 -15.27 13.52
C LEU A 224 -14.46 -14.36 14.69
N PRO A 225 -13.63 -14.20 15.75
CA PRO A 225 -13.95 -13.29 16.84
C PRO A 225 -14.27 -11.88 16.31
N VAL A 226 -15.30 -11.21 16.85
CA VAL A 226 -15.74 -9.88 16.41
C VAL A 226 -14.58 -8.87 16.38
N LYS A 227 -13.67 -8.95 17.36
CA LYS A 227 -12.48 -8.09 17.39
C LYS A 227 -11.58 -8.32 16.16
N THR A 228 -11.32 -9.57 15.81
CA THR A 228 -10.49 -9.93 14.66
C THR A 228 -11.20 -9.56 13.35
N ALA A 229 -12.48 -9.89 13.20
CA ALA A 229 -13.28 -9.52 12.04
C ALA A 229 -13.32 -7.99 11.82
N ALA A 230 -13.40 -7.21 12.90
CA ALA A 230 -13.33 -5.74 12.81
C ALA A 230 -11.95 -5.23 12.31
N VAL A 231 -10.86 -5.89 12.73
CA VAL A 231 -9.51 -5.58 12.23
C VAL A 231 -9.41 -5.93 10.74
N GLU A 232 -9.94 -7.09 10.32
CA GLU A 232 -9.91 -7.49 8.90
C GLU A 232 -10.80 -6.57 8.04
N LEU A 233 -11.92 -6.08 8.57
CA LEU A 233 -12.69 -5.03 7.92
C LEU A 233 -11.86 -3.75 7.72
N LEU A 234 -11.14 -3.30 8.73
CA LEU A 234 -10.23 -2.16 8.58
C LEU A 234 -9.07 -2.45 7.61
N ASN A 235 -8.68 -3.71 7.45
CA ASN A 235 -7.64 -4.14 6.52
C ASN A 235 -8.08 -4.13 5.04
N ILE A 236 -9.38 -3.98 4.75
CA ILE A 236 -9.86 -3.68 3.39
C ILE A 236 -10.18 -2.18 3.22
N LEU A 237 -10.73 -1.50 4.23
CA LEU A 237 -11.10 -0.08 4.12
C LEU A 237 -9.86 0.84 4.03
N ARG A 238 -8.94 0.71 4.99
CA ARG A 238 -7.75 1.56 5.10
C ARG A 238 -6.83 1.49 3.88
N PRO A 239 -6.46 0.29 3.33
CA PRO A 239 -5.58 0.22 2.17
C PRO A 239 -6.15 0.89 0.92
N VAL A 240 -7.46 0.83 0.71
CA VAL A 240 -8.11 1.56 -0.39
C VAL A 240 -7.95 3.07 -0.21
N VAL A 241 -8.14 3.60 1.00
CA VAL A 241 -7.89 5.03 1.26
C VAL A 241 -6.41 5.40 1.06
N ALA A 242 -5.48 4.50 1.34
CA ALA A 242 -4.04 4.72 1.10
C ALA A 242 -3.69 4.88 -0.38
N VAL A 243 -4.53 4.41 -1.32
CA VAL A 243 -4.36 4.62 -2.78
C VAL A 243 -4.33 6.11 -3.15
N THR A 244 -4.82 7.00 -2.28
CA THR A 244 -4.68 8.46 -2.42
C THR A 244 -3.28 8.88 -2.86
N ARG A 245 -2.23 8.26 -2.31
CA ARG A 245 -0.85 8.58 -2.68
C ARG A 245 -0.54 8.23 -4.12
N TYR A 246 -0.95 7.06 -4.57
CA TYR A 246 -0.80 6.68 -5.96
C TYR A 246 -1.57 7.61 -6.89
N ILE A 247 -2.76 8.08 -6.49
CA ILE A 247 -3.53 9.06 -7.26
C ILE A 247 -2.79 10.39 -7.36
N ALA A 248 -2.18 10.88 -6.27
CA ALA A 248 -1.34 12.06 -6.30
C ALA A 248 -0.08 11.86 -7.16
N PHE A 249 0.54 10.68 -7.11
CA PHE A 249 1.68 10.33 -7.96
C PHE A 249 1.30 10.18 -9.44
N ILE A 250 0.11 9.69 -9.76
CA ILE A 250 -0.42 9.66 -11.13
C ILE A 250 -0.51 11.09 -11.67
N ALA A 251 -1.14 12.02 -10.94
CA ALA A 251 -1.23 13.41 -11.38
C ALA A 251 0.14 14.06 -11.56
N HIS A 252 1.09 13.76 -10.65
CA HIS A 252 2.49 14.19 -10.75
C HIS A 252 3.17 13.59 -11.99
N ALA A 253 3.01 12.30 -12.25
CA ALA A 253 3.59 11.63 -13.41
C ALA A 253 3.03 12.16 -14.73
N LEU A 254 1.72 12.37 -14.83
CA LEU A 254 1.06 12.95 -16.01
C LEU A 254 1.58 14.35 -16.33
N LEU A 255 1.81 15.17 -15.30
CA LEU A 255 2.37 16.51 -15.45
C LEU A 255 3.79 16.51 -16.04
N HIS A 256 4.64 15.57 -15.54
CA HIS A 256 6.05 15.49 -15.97
C HIS A 256 6.25 14.68 -17.26
N ASN A 257 5.20 13.99 -17.74
CA ASN A 257 5.27 13.17 -18.94
C ASN A 257 4.10 13.49 -19.90
N PRO A 258 4.09 14.68 -20.53
CA PRO A 258 2.97 15.16 -21.34
C PRO A 258 2.70 14.31 -22.60
N LEU A 259 3.69 13.58 -23.11
CA LEU A 259 3.51 12.63 -24.20
C LEU A 259 2.64 11.45 -23.75
N TRP A 260 2.93 10.88 -22.58
CA TRP A 260 2.13 9.84 -21.98
C TRP A 260 0.72 10.32 -21.60
N ALA A 261 0.59 11.55 -21.09
CA ALA A 261 -0.72 12.13 -20.80
C ALA A 261 -1.60 12.22 -22.06
N ARG A 262 -1.00 12.56 -23.23
CA ARG A 262 -1.71 12.56 -24.53
C ARG A 262 -2.07 11.13 -24.99
N ARG A 263 -1.14 10.19 -24.90
CA ARG A 263 -1.34 8.78 -25.29
C ARG A 263 -2.47 8.15 -24.49
N LEU A 264 -2.49 8.35 -23.18
CA LEU A 264 -3.51 7.81 -22.27
C LEU A 264 -4.92 8.41 -22.48
N ARG A 265 -5.06 9.55 -23.17
CA ARG A 265 -6.38 10.06 -23.59
C ARG A 265 -7.07 9.21 -24.62
N VAL A 266 -6.31 8.52 -25.47
CA VAL A 266 -6.84 7.58 -26.47
C VAL A 266 -7.43 6.34 -25.80
N GLY A 267 -6.92 5.96 -24.62
CA GLY A 267 -7.53 4.93 -23.77
C GLY A 267 -7.09 3.51 -24.09
N ASP A 268 -5.91 3.30 -24.69
CA ASP A 268 -5.34 1.96 -24.87
C ASP A 268 -5.08 1.30 -23.50
N GLU A 269 -5.57 0.06 -23.33
CA GLU A 269 -5.48 -0.65 -22.06
C GLU A 269 -4.03 -1.09 -21.74
N ALA A 270 -3.22 -1.41 -22.77
CA ALA A 270 -1.82 -1.77 -22.60
C ALA A 270 -0.98 -0.57 -22.12
N ASP A 271 -1.25 0.61 -22.69
CA ASP A 271 -0.64 1.87 -22.26
C ASP A 271 -0.99 2.21 -20.83
N LEU A 272 -2.25 2.02 -20.48
CA LEU A 272 -2.77 2.26 -19.15
C LEU A 272 -2.13 1.33 -18.11
N ASP A 273 -1.98 0.03 -18.44
CA ASP A 273 -1.27 -0.93 -17.62
C ASP A 273 0.19 -0.52 -17.43
N SER A 274 0.89 -0.26 -18.51
CA SER A 274 2.32 0.11 -18.50
C SER A 274 2.57 1.35 -17.65
N PHE A 275 1.75 2.38 -17.82
CA PHE A 275 1.85 3.62 -17.04
C PHE A 275 1.61 3.40 -15.54
N VAL A 276 0.58 2.63 -15.18
CA VAL A 276 0.25 2.33 -13.79
C VAL A 276 1.33 1.50 -13.12
N GLN A 277 1.89 0.50 -13.82
CA GLN A 277 2.98 -0.31 -13.27
C GLN A 277 4.24 0.54 -13.05
N GLU A 278 4.56 1.46 -13.96
CA GLU A 278 5.70 2.36 -13.77
C GLU A 278 5.48 3.35 -12.62
N VAL A 279 4.27 3.86 -12.44
CA VAL A 279 3.94 4.66 -11.25
C VAL A 279 4.17 3.84 -9.97
N ARG A 280 3.77 2.57 -9.93
CA ARG A 280 3.96 1.68 -8.78
C ARG A 280 5.44 1.34 -8.53
N ARG A 281 6.24 1.24 -9.58
CA ARG A 281 7.68 1.00 -9.48
C ARG A 281 8.44 2.23 -9.01
N PHE A 282 8.19 3.36 -9.65
CA PHE A 282 8.99 4.57 -9.54
C PHE A 282 8.71 5.35 -8.26
N TYR A 283 7.43 5.46 -7.87
CA TYR A 283 7.07 6.26 -6.70
C TYR A 283 7.14 5.46 -5.40
N PRO A 284 7.63 6.09 -4.32
CA PRO A 284 7.80 5.42 -3.04
C PRO A 284 6.45 5.21 -2.34
N PHE A 285 6.10 3.94 -2.05
CA PHE A 285 4.87 3.60 -1.34
C PHE A 285 5.17 2.83 -0.06
N PHE A 286 5.59 1.57 -0.16
CA PHE A 286 6.06 0.79 0.98
C PHE A 286 7.60 0.73 0.96
N PRO A 287 8.28 1.13 2.07
CA PRO A 287 9.74 1.11 2.07
C PRO A 287 10.30 -0.31 2.15
N ALA A 288 9.87 -1.08 3.13
CA ALA A 288 10.39 -2.42 3.39
C ALA A 288 9.38 -3.29 4.12
N VAL A 289 9.56 -4.61 4.03
CA VAL A 289 8.82 -5.61 4.79
C VAL A 289 9.77 -6.42 5.67
N GLY A 290 9.29 -6.82 6.85
CA GLY A 290 10.04 -7.64 7.79
C GLY A 290 9.68 -9.12 7.69
N GLY A 291 10.66 -9.96 8.07
CA GLY A 291 10.51 -11.39 8.32
C GLY A 291 11.40 -11.81 9.48
N ARG A 292 11.06 -12.89 10.17
CA ARG A 292 11.92 -13.54 11.17
C ARG A 292 12.22 -14.96 10.76
N ALA A 293 13.47 -15.38 10.92
CA ALA A 293 13.87 -16.77 10.68
C ALA A 293 13.10 -17.71 11.60
N ARG A 294 12.35 -18.67 11.05
CA ARG A 294 11.59 -19.70 11.81
C ARG A 294 12.52 -20.70 12.48
N GLN A 295 13.63 -21.02 11.80
CA GLN A 295 14.71 -21.88 12.23
C GLN A 295 16.04 -21.38 11.68
N ALA A 296 17.16 -21.91 12.15
CA ALA A 296 18.45 -21.59 11.57
C ALA A 296 18.56 -22.18 10.15
N PHE A 297 19.13 -21.41 9.22
CA PHE A 297 19.34 -21.84 7.83
C PHE A 297 20.55 -21.16 7.20
N GLN A 298 21.00 -21.72 6.08
CA GLN A 298 22.02 -21.10 5.25
C GLN A 298 21.38 -20.34 4.10
N TRP A 299 21.87 -19.11 3.86
CA TRP A 299 21.43 -18.28 2.73
C TRP A 299 22.61 -17.49 2.17
N ARG A 300 22.94 -17.69 0.89
CA ARG A 300 24.09 -17.05 0.22
C ARG A 300 25.42 -17.25 0.97
N GLY A 301 25.63 -18.44 1.52
CA GLY A 301 26.82 -18.74 2.33
C GLY A 301 26.83 -18.12 3.74
N LEU A 302 25.76 -17.44 4.14
CA LEU A 302 25.58 -16.86 5.46
C LEU A 302 24.74 -17.77 6.35
N ALA A 303 25.22 -18.06 7.55
CA ALA A 303 24.42 -18.71 8.58
C ALA A 303 23.43 -17.68 9.18
N VAL A 304 22.14 -17.93 8.97
CA VAL A 304 21.05 -17.12 9.53
C VAL A 304 20.49 -17.84 10.75
N PRO A 305 20.71 -17.34 11.97
CA PRO A 305 20.20 -18.00 13.17
C PRO A 305 18.69 -17.87 13.31
N GLN A 306 18.08 -18.80 14.05
CA GLN A 306 16.66 -18.72 14.41
C GLN A 306 16.33 -17.37 15.09
N GLY A 307 15.18 -16.78 14.73
CA GLY A 307 14.74 -15.49 15.27
C GLY A 307 15.43 -14.26 14.65
N GLN A 308 16.45 -14.44 13.78
CA GLN A 308 17.09 -13.33 13.08
C GLN A 308 16.03 -12.48 12.38
N TRP A 309 16.06 -11.17 12.59
CA TRP A 309 15.20 -10.24 11.90
C TRP A 309 15.78 -9.89 10.54
N LEU A 310 15.00 -10.11 9.50
CA LEU A 310 15.34 -9.77 8.13
C LEU A 310 14.40 -8.64 7.64
N LEU A 311 14.96 -7.75 6.82
CA LEU A 311 14.22 -6.66 6.17
C LEU A 311 14.48 -6.74 4.66
N LEU A 312 13.40 -6.83 3.89
CA LEU A 312 13.44 -6.73 2.44
C LEU A 312 13.06 -5.29 2.05
N ASP A 313 14.00 -4.59 1.44
CA ASP A 313 13.76 -3.27 0.85
C ASP A 313 12.98 -3.42 -0.46
N LEU A 314 11.71 -3.01 -0.44
CA LEU A 314 10.84 -3.07 -1.63
C LEU A 314 11.15 -1.93 -2.59
N TYR A 315 11.35 -0.72 -2.06
CA TYR A 315 11.63 0.44 -2.89
C TYR A 315 12.98 0.34 -3.58
N GLY A 316 14.04 -0.05 -2.86
CA GLY A 316 15.35 -0.29 -3.44
C GLY A 316 15.40 -1.49 -4.40
N THR A 317 14.57 -2.53 -4.19
CA THR A 317 14.43 -3.64 -5.15
C THR A 317 13.83 -3.14 -6.48
N ASN A 318 12.83 -2.26 -6.42
CA ASN A 318 12.24 -1.64 -7.61
C ASN A 318 13.15 -0.61 -8.29
N HIS A 319 14.28 -0.26 -7.68
CA HIS A 319 15.28 0.69 -8.20
C HIS A 319 16.68 0.06 -8.29
N ASP A 320 16.80 -1.26 -8.19
CA ASP A 320 18.10 -1.93 -8.27
C ASP A 320 18.64 -1.88 -9.72
N PRO A 321 19.78 -1.19 -9.99
CA PRO A 321 20.33 -1.07 -11.33
C PRO A 321 20.77 -2.40 -11.95
N ALA A 322 20.95 -3.45 -11.14
CA ALA A 322 21.23 -4.79 -11.64
C ALA A 322 20.02 -5.42 -12.39
N HIS A 323 18.83 -4.90 -12.17
CA HIS A 323 17.57 -5.48 -12.68
C HIS A 323 16.70 -4.46 -13.42
N TRP A 324 16.93 -3.17 -13.21
CA TRP A 324 16.19 -2.08 -13.85
C TRP A 324 17.15 -1.17 -14.61
N ASN A 325 17.04 -1.14 -15.93
CA ASN A 325 17.79 -0.19 -16.74
C ASN A 325 17.31 1.24 -16.42
N GLU A 326 18.22 2.20 -16.21
CA GLU A 326 17.91 3.58 -15.81
C GLU A 326 16.85 3.65 -14.69
N PRO A 327 17.07 3.05 -13.49
CA PRO A 327 16.03 2.84 -12.48
C PRO A 327 15.40 4.15 -11.98
N TRP A 328 16.10 5.26 -12.06
CA TRP A 328 15.68 6.59 -11.63
C TRP A 328 14.96 7.39 -12.72
N ARG A 329 14.78 6.83 -13.91
CA ARG A 329 14.01 7.41 -14.98
C ARG A 329 12.62 6.80 -15.04
N PHE A 330 11.60 7.64 -15.15
CA PHE A 330 10.21 7.20 -15.34
C PHE A 330 10.02 6.79 -16.81
N GLN A 331 9.77 5.51 -17.04
CA GLN A 331 9.69 4.90 -18.39
C GLN A 331 8.61 3.80 -18.40
N PRO A 332 7.34 4.15 -18.66
CA PRO A 332 6.27 3.16 -18.75
C PRO A 332 6.51 2.09 -19.80
N GLU A 333 7.22 2.40 -20.88
CA GLU A 333 7.52 1.50 -22.00
C GLU A 333 8.15 0.19 -21.55
N ARG A 334 8.87 0.19 -20.43
CA ARG A 334 9.47 -1.03 -19.88
C ARG A 334 8.45 -2.12 -19.54
N PHE A 335 7.21 -1.76 -19.26
CA PHE A 335 6.13 -2.68 -18.93
C PHE A 335 5.31 -3.17 -20.13
N LEU A 336 5.68 -2.78 -21.32
CA LEU A 336 5.21 -3.44 -22.56
C LEU A 336 5.84 -4.82 -22.71
N ASP A 337 6.97 -5.07 -22.02
CA ASP A 337 7.60 -6.38 -21.90
C ASP A 337 7.06 -7.10 -20.64
N ALA A 338 6.41 -8.25 -20.84
CA ALA A 338 5.80 -9.03 -19.76
C ALA A 338 6.83 -9.62 -18.76
N GLU A 339 8.07 -9.86 -19.17
CA GLU A 339 9.11 -10.41 -18.31
C GLU A 339 9.50 -9.41 -17.21
N VAL A 340 9.54 -8.13 -17.54
CA VAL A 340 9.87 -7.04 -16.62
C VAL A 340 8.85 -6.94 -15.48
N ALA A 341 7.58 -7.25 -15.76
CA ALA A 341 6.53 -7.22 -14.73
C ALA A 341 6.80 -8.18 -13.56
N ASN A 342 7.53 -9.28 -13.78
CA ASN A 342 7.89 -10.26 -12.75
C ASN A 342 8.91 -9.73 -11.72
N LEU A 343 9.64 -8.67 -12.06
CA LEU A 343 10.61 -8.02 -11.18
C LEU A 343 9.95 -7.03 -10.22
N LEU A 344 8.71 -6.62 -10.51
CA LEU A 344 8.01 -5.57 -9.78
C LEU A 344 7.45 -6.07 -8.44
N VAL A 345 7.86 -5.44 -7.34
CA VAL A 345 7.48 -5.84 -5.97
C VAL A 345 6.98 -4.69 -5.07
N PRO A 346 6.19 -3.74 -5.54
CA PRO A 346 5.78 -2.59 -4.72
C PRO A 346 4.84 -2.97 -3.57
N GLN A 347 4.16 -4.11 -3.69
CA GLN A 347 3.21 -4.64 -2.71
C GLN A 347 3.54 -6.10 -2.32
N GLY A 348 4.80 -6.49 -2.49
CA GLY A 348 5.31 -7.82 -2.23
C GLY A 348 5.48 -8.66 -3.49
N GLY A 349 5.94 -9.90 -3.34
CA GLY A 349 6.23 -10.85 -4.41
C GLY A 349 5.57 -12.21 -4.18
N GLY A 350 5.89 -13.17 -5.04
CA GLY A 350 5.32 -14.51 -5.01
C GLY A 350 3.88 -14.58 -5.54
N GLY A 351 3.23 -15.71 -5.39
CA GLY A 351 1.84 -15.92 -5.80
C GLY A 351 0.87 -15.13 -4.94
N VAL A 352 -0.09 -14.44 -5.56
CA VAL A 352 -1.06 -13.62 -4.83
C VAL A 352 -2.00 -14.46 -3.95
N ASP A 353 -2.27 -15.69 -4.34
CA ASP A 353 -3.29 -16.54 -3.70
C ASP A 353 -2.81 -17.16 -2.37
N HIS A 354 -1.52 -17.44 -2.25
CA HIS A 354 -0.97 -18.23 -1.15
C HIS A 354 0.17 -17.55 -0.38
N SER A 355 0.84 -16.55 -0.95
CA SER A 355 1.93 -15.86 -0.27
C SER A 355 1.46 -14.62 0.49
N HIS A 356 2.36 -13.99 1.23
CA HIS A 356 2.13 -12.69 1.87
C HIS A 356 2.10 -11.49 0.89
N ARG A 357 2.07 -11.73 -0.44
CA ARG A 357 1.81 -10.67 -1.41
C ARG A 357 0.43 -10.06 -1.16
N CYS A 358 0.29 -8.77 -1.36
CA CYS A 358 -0.93 -8.03 -1.06
C CYS A 358 -2.15 -8.60 -1.83
N ALA A 359 -3.19 -9.05 -1.12
CA ALA A 359 -4.44 -9.53 -1.73
C ALA A 359 -5.16 -8.44 -2.53
N GLY A 360 -5.05 -7.17 -2.09
CA GLY A 360 -5.67 -6.02 -2.74
C GLY A 360 -4.83 -5.39 -3.85
N GLU A 361 -3.82 -6.06 -4.37
CA GLU A 361 -2.98 -5.50 -5.44
C GLU A 361 -3.77 -5.22 -6.70
N ALA A 362 -4.63 -6.15 -7.13
CA ALA A 362 -5.50 -5.96 -8.30
C ALA A 362 -6.48 -4.78 -8.09
N VAL A 363 -7.01 -4.62 -6.89
CA VAL A 363 -7.83 -3.45 -6.51
C VAL A 363 -7.04 -2.15 -6.64
N THR A 364 -5.79 -2.14 -6.17
CA THR A 364 -4.92 -0.95 -6.28
C THR A 364 -4.70 -0.58 -7.74
N VAL A 365 -4.33 -1.55 -8.58
CA VAL A 365 -4.10 -1.33 -10.03
C VAL A 365 -5.36 -0.82 -10.71
N ALA A 366 -6.51 -1.44 -10.45
CA ALA A 366 -7.78 -1.04 -11.05
C ALA A 366 -8.21 0.38 -10.67
N LEU A 367 -8.09 0.75 -9.38
CA LEU A 367 -8.36 2.12 -8.92
C LEU A 367 -7.37 3.14 -9.51
N MET A 368 -6.11 2.76 -9.69
CA MET A 368 -5.11 3.61 -10.33
C MET A 368 -5.43 3.84 -11.81
N LYS A 369 -5.81 2.79 -12.55
CA LYS A 369 -6.27 2.89 -13.94
C LYS A 369 -7.47 3.83 -14.05
N GLU A 370 -8.46 3.64 -13.17
CA GLU A 370 -9.62 4.50 -13.13
C GLU A 370 -9.26 5.96 -12.83
N ALA A 371 -8.34 6.20 -11.90
CA ALA A 371 -7.83 7.54 -11.63
C ALA A 371 -7.14 8.17 -12.86
N VAL A 372 -6.34 7.41 -13.61
CA VAL A 372 -5.77 7.90 -14.87
C VAL A 372 -6.87 8.32 -15.84
N ARG A 373 -7.91 7.49 -16.03
CA ARG A 373 -9.06 7.86 -16.89
C ARG A 373 -9.74 9.15 -16.41
N ARG A 374 -9.91 9.32 -15.09
CA ARG A 374 -10.52 10.56 -14.55
C ARG A 374 -9.66 11.79 -14.84
N PHE A 375 -8.33 11.69 -14.72
CA PHE A 375 -7.44 12.80 -15.02
C PHE A 375 -7.31 13.12 -16.52
N THR A 376 -7.35 12.11 -17.38
CA THR A 376 -7.06 12.28 -18.81
C THR A 376 -8.33 12.50 -19.65
N GLN A 377 -9.47 11.96 -19.22
CA GLN A 377 -10.73 11.96 -19.99
C GLN A 377 -11.89 12.59 -19.22
N GLY A 378 -11.92 12.48 -17.88
CA GLY A 378 -13.08 12.84 -17.06
C GLY A 378 -13.13 14.28 -16.60
N MET A 379 -12.03 15.02 -16.68
CA MET A 379 -11.97 16.42 -16.24
C MET A 379 -10.86 17.22 -16.92
N HIS A 380 -11.02 18.55 -16.90
CA HIS A 380 -9.99 19.52 -17.21
C HIS A 380 -9.45 20.10 -15.91
N TYR A 381 -8.16 20.38 -15.85
CA TYR A 381 -7.50 21.03 -14.73
C TYR A 381 -6.18 21.67 -15.16
N ARG A 382 -5.68 22.57 -14.34
CA ARG A 382 -4.33 23.14 -14.44
C ARG A 382 -3.54 22.81 -13.19
N VAL A 383 -2.22 22.83 -13.33
CA VAL A 383 -1.29 22.72 -12.21
C VAL A 383 -0.45 24.00 -12.19
N ARG A 384 -0.69 24.85 -11.19
CA ARG A 384 0.09 26.09 -10.99
C ARG A 384 1.44 25.75 -10.36
N GLN A 385 2.35 26.73 -10.35
CA GLN A 385 3.65 26.58 -9.70
C GLN A 385 3.48 26.26 -8.22
N GLN A 386 4.09 25.16 -7.79
CA GLN A 386 4.01 24.62 -6.43
C GLN A 386 5.21 23.73 -6.14
N ASN A 387 5.39 23.33 -4.88
CA ASN A 387 6.45 22.38 -4.52
C ASN A 387 6.04 20.94 -4.85
N LEU A 388 6.53 20.44 -5.97
CA LEU A 388 6.27 19.09 -6.47
C LEU A 388 7.30 18.04 -6.03
N ALA A 389 8.33 18.43 -5.27
CA ALA A 389 9.32 17.48 -4.78
C ALA A 389 8.66 16.31 -4.04
N VAL A 390 9.13 15.09 -4.29
CA VAL A 390 8.73 13.88 -3.56
C VAL A 390 9.86 13.53 -2.58
N PRO A 391 9.77 13.96 -1.32
CA PRO A 391 10.84 13.80 -0.35
C PRO A 391 10.99 12.33 0.05
N LEU A 392 12.17 11.73 -0.18
CA LEU A 392 12.46 10.34 0.16
C LEU A 392 12.89 10.14 1.62
N ASP A 393 13.09 11.22 2.36
CA ASP A 393 13.43 11.23 3.79
C ASP A 393 12.20 11.16 4.71
N ARG A 394 11.00 11.06 4.16
CA ARG A 394 9.73 10.97 4.91
C ARG A 394 9.06 9.61 4.69
N LEU A 395 8.48 9.05 5.74
CA LEU A 395 7.75 7.79 5.72
C LEU A 395 6.36 7.97 6.37
N PRO A 396 5.28 7.83 5.63
CA PRO A 396 5.18 7.75 4.17
C PRO A 396 5.36 9.13 3.50
N THR A 397 5.52 9.15 2.17
CA THR A 397 5.72 10.38 1.40
C THR A 397 4.63 10.61 0.34
N ALA A 398 4.56 11.85 -0.15
CA ALA A 398 3.73 12.31 -1.25
C ALA A 398 4.39 13.58 -1.83
N PRO A 399 3.94 14.13 -2.98
CA PRO A 399 4.37 15.45 -3.42
C PRO A 399 4.21 16.48 -2.30
N ALA A 400 5.22 17.29 -2.08
CA ALA A 400 5.32 18.16 -0.90
C ALA A 400 4.15 19.15 -0.75
N SER A 401 3.59 19.62 -1.86
CA SER A 401 2.37 20.45 -1.91
C SER A 401 1.08 19.66 -1.70
N GLY A 402 1.13 18.31 -1.75
CA GLY A 402 -0.05 17.44 -1.79
C GLY A 402 -0.69 17.34 -3.17
N MET A 403 -0.04 17.82 -4.22
CA MET A 403 -0.53 17.92 -5.59
C MET A 403 -1.81 18.77 -5.70
N ILE A 404 -1.65 20.07 -5.90
CA ILE A 404 -2.75 21.04 -5.97
C ILE A 404 -3.13 21.25 -7.44
N LEU A 405 -4.41 21.06 -7.74
CA LEU A 405 -5.02 21.37 -9.02
C LEU A 405 -5.78 22.68 -8.94
N SER A 406 -5.85 23.42 -10.04
CA SER A 406 -6.67 24.63 -10.20
C SER A 406 -7.51 24.52 -11.47
N ASP A 407 -8.50 25.41 -11.59
CA ASP A 407 -9.36 25.52 -12.77
C ASP A 407 -10.00 24.16 -13.14
N VAL A 408 -10.41 23.41 -12.10
CA VAL A 408 -10.99 22.07 -12.29
C VAL A 408 -12.40 22.20 -12.86
N ALA A 409 -12.66 21.49 -13.96
CA ALA A 409 -13.98 21.43 -14.60
C ALA A 409 -14.22 20.02 -15.14
N PRO A 410 -15.49 19.54 -15.18
CA PRO A 410 -15.82 18.31 -15.88
C PRO A 410 -15.44 18.40 -17.36
N ALA A 411 -15.00 17.28 -17.95
CA ALA A 411 -14.86 17.22 -19.40
C ALA A 411 -16.26 17.33 -20.04
N THR A 412 -16.38 18.18 -21.05
CA THR A 412 -17.61 18.31 -21.84
C THR A 412 -17.80 17.06 -22.69
N GLY A 413 -18.87 16.29 -22.47
CA GLY A 413 -19.26 15.18 -23.35
C GLY A 413 -19.03 13.75 -22.81
N VAL A 414 -19.02 13.55 -21.50
CA VAL A 414 -19.10 12.20 -20.90
C VAL A 414 -20.39 12.06 -20.12
#